data_e3f7f94e38dfbeeeb04cb0b4a140dd15
#
_entry.id   e3f7f94e38dfbeeeb04cb0b4a140dd15
#
_cell.length_a   1.000
_cell.length_b   1.000
_cell.length_c   1.000
_cell.angle_alpha   90.00
_cell.angle_beta   90.00
_cell.angle_gamma   90.00
#
_symmetry.space_group_name_H-M   'P 1'
#
loop_
_entity.id
_entity.type
_entity.pdbx_description
1 polymer ?
#
loop_
_entity_poly.entity_id
_entity_poly.type
_entity_poly.pdbx_seq_one_letter_code
_entity_poly.pdbx_strand_id
1 'polypeptide(L)'
;MKIKIKKWSISLFFALIFLISLFFLLQKKPKEFNANRVSLIDNFEKNYFFRGSNPFKNIYGEPEFSYPEIKLAINQNLRSQNISQLEDFYLIVISLLDVDHYFAIQKERDFFKKYPNIGKVENFSEISPALLATPFYEYKIANDITKNYHWQLTKLLTHINQTLKTKSDKPIVIYVHCNAGRDRTGVISATYRLLFKNYSLQQAVENNIEEVGRNSESLLESSIISYCFFLKNQKLIGENFCKKI
;
A
#
# COMPACT_ATOMS: atom_id res chain seq x y z
N MET A 1 16.65 -49.46 26.31
CA MET A 1 17.30 -48.53 25.34
C MET A 1 17.13 -47.10 25.84
N LYS A 2 18.17 -46.45 26.46
CA LYS A 2 18.07 -45.10 26.94
C LYS A 2 18.37 -44.16 25.79
N ILE A 3 17.34 -43.43 25.32
CA ILE A 3 17.49 -42.39 24.28
C ILE A 3 18.27 -41.25 24.92
N LYS A 4 19.55 -41.10 24.56
CA LYS A 4 20.35 -39.91 24.90
C LYS A 4 19.85 -38.75 24.02
N ILE A 5 18.85 -38.03 24.49
CA ILE A 5 18.48 -36.75 23.90
C ILE A 5 19.69 -35.83 24.06
N LYS A 6 20.34 -35.45 22.95
CA LYS A 6 21.49 -34.54 22.98
C LYS A 6 21.06 -33.22 23.60
N LYS A 7 21.81 -32.71 24.57
CA LYS A 7 21.54 -31.39 25.23
C LYS A 7 21.28 -30.25 24.23
N TRP A 8 21.84 -30.35 23.03
CA TRP A 8 21.67 -29.41 21.91
C TRP A 8 20.24 -29.38 21.34
N SER A 9 19.52 -30.50 21.35
CA SER A 9 18.13 -30.54 20.86
C SER A 9 17.16 -29.81 21.80
N ILE A 10 17.45 -29.83 23.10
CA ILE A 10 16.64 -29.12 24.09
C ILE A 10 16.86 -27.60 23.97
N SER A 11 18.10 -27.16 23.82
CA SER A 11 18.44 -25.75 23.65
C SER A 11 17.82 -25.17 22.36
N LEU A 12 17.87 -25.89 21.22
CA LEU A 12 17.24 -25.51 19.97
C LEU A 12 15.71 -25.43 20.10
N PHE A 13 15.09 -26.34 20.83
CA PHE A 13 13.66 -26.31 21.08
C PHE A 13 13.22 -25.05 21.86
N PHE A 14 13.94 -24.70 22.92
CA PHE A 14 13.65 -23.48 23.69
C PHE A 14 13.93 -22.21 22.89
N ALA A 15 14.99 -22.18 22.08
CA ALA A 15 15.27 -21.07 21.18
C ALA A 15 14.14 -20.87 20.15
N LEU A 16 13.60 -21.96 19.59
CA LEU A 16 12.47 -21.92 18.65
C LEU A 16 11.20 -21.39 19.32
N ILE A 17 10.88 -21.86 20.54
CA ILE A 17 9.72 -21.36 21.30
C ILE A 17 9.89 -19.86 21.60
N PHE A 18 11.09 -19.44 21.99
CA PHE A 18 11.38 -18.03 22.25
C PHE A 18 11.18 -17.17 20.99
N LEU A 19 11.68 -17.62 19.83
CA LEU A 19 11.50 -16.91 18.55
C LEU A 19 10.03 -16.83 18.13
N ILE A 20 9.27 -17.91 18.31
CA ILE A 20 7.82 -17.94 18.04
C ILE A 20 7.10 -16.97 18.98
N SER A 21 7.40 -16.99 20.27
CA SER A 21 6.80 -16.08 21.24
C SER A 21 7.13 -14.62 20.93
N LEU A 22 8.38 -14.34 20.55
CA LEU A 22 8.82 -13.02 20.13
C LEU A 22 8.08 -12.55 18.87
N PHE A 23 7.90 -13.44 17.88
CA PHE A 23 7.12 -13.13 16.68
C PHE A 23 5.70 -12.69 17.04
N PHE A 24 4.99 -13.42 17.92
CA PHE A 24 3.63 -13.05 18.34
C PHE A 24 3.61 -11.74 19.13
N LEU A 25 4.62 -11.46 19.96
CA LEU A 25 4.72 -10.21 20.73
C LEU A 25 4.98 -8.99 19.82
N LEU A 26 5.65 -9.18 18.70
CA LEU A 26 5.95 -8.11 17.75
C LEU A 26 4.81 -7.78 16.79
N GLN A 27 3.72 -8.57 16.81
CA GLN A 27 2.58 -8.32 15.93
C GLN A 27 1.83 -7.04 16.33
N LYS A 28 1.59 -6.17 15.34
CA LYS A 28 0.83 -4.94 15.52
C LYS A 28 -0.64 -5.16 15.18
N LYS A 29 -1.50 -4.60 16.02
CA LYS A 29 -2.93 -4.53 15.68
C LYS A 29 -3.16 -3.57 14.51
N PRO A 30 -4.01 -3.94 13.55
CA PRO A 30 -4.39 -3.03 12.47
C PRO A 30 -5.14 -1.83 13.05
N LYS A 31 -4.92 -0.65 12.47
CA LYS A 31 -5.72 0.54 12.79
C LYS A 31 -7.13 0.36 12.25
N GLU A 32 -8.09 1.01 12.86
CA GLU A 32 -9.46 1.04 12.34
C GLU A 32 -9.55 1.80 11.02
N PHE A 33 -10.54 1.42 10.22
CA PHE A 33 -10.88 2.07 8.98
C PHE A 33 -11.20 3.55 9.18
N ASN A 34 -10.65 4.38 8.32
CA ASN A 34 -10.91 5.81 8.28
C ASN A 34 -11.39 6.22 6.89
N ALA A 35 -12.69 6.44 6.76
CA ALA A 35 -13.33 6.81 5.50
C ALA A 35 -12.76 8.13 4.90
N ASN A 36 -12.34 9.08 5.74
CA ASN A 36 -11.77 10.36 5.31
C ASN A 36 -10.41 10.20 4.60
N ARG A 37 -9.84 8.99 4.59
CA ARG A 37 -8.61 8.65 3.86
C ARG A 37 -8.86 8.04 2.49
N VAL A 38 -10.12 7.78 2.16
CA VAL A 38 -10.50 7.21 0.87
C VAL A 38 -10.59 8.34 -0.15
N SER A 39 -9.74 8.28 -1.17
CA SER A 39 -9.70 9.27 -2.26
C SER A 39 -9.53 8.57 -3.60
N LEU A 40 -10.25 9.05 -4.61
CA LEU A 40 -10.05 8.63 -5.99
C LEU A 40 -8.73 9.20 -6.53
N ILE A 41 -7.90 8.34 -7.09
CA ILE A 41 -6.60 8.70 -7.67
C ILE A 41 -6.70 8.80 -9.18
N ASP A 42 -7.36 7.81 -9.79
CA ASP A 42 -7.54 7.72 -11.23
C ASP A 42 -8.76 6.87 -11.59
N ASN A 43 -9.24 7.03 -12.81
CA ASN A 43 -10.25 6.16 -13.38
C ASN A 43 -10.02 5.97 -14.89
N PHE A 44 -10.43 4.84 -15.38
CA PHE A 44 -10.46 4.54 -16.80
C PHE A 44 -11.75 3.82 -17.16
N GLU A 45 -12.57 4.41 -18.02
CA GLU A 45 -13.93 3.93 -18.32
C GLU A 45 -14.73 3.72 -17.04
N LYS A 46 -15.11 2.48 -16.72
CA LYS A 46 -15.87 2.10 -15.52
C LYS A 46 -15.01 1.59 -14.36
N ASN A 47 -13.67 1.58 -14.50
CA ASN A 47 -12.75 1.13 -13.49
C ASN A 47 -12.18 2.30 -12.71
N TYR A 48 -11.85 2.08 -11.43
CA TYR A 48 -11.45 3.12 -10.51
C TYR A 48 -10.26 2.69 -9.67
N PHE A 49 -9.34 3.61 -9.44
CA PHE A 49 -8.21 3.43 -8.53
C PHE A 49 -8.35 4.37 -7.33
N PHE A 50 -8.52 3.79 -6.16
CA PHE A 50 -8.63 4.47 -4.88
C PHE A 50 -7.42 4.22 -3.99
N ARG A 51 -7.12 5.22 -3.17
CA ARG A 51 -6.29 5.05 -1.97
C ARG A 51 -7.17 5.01 -0.73
N GLY A 52 -6.66 4.44 0.37
CA GLY A 52 -7.37 4.49 1.64
C GLY A 52 -6.55 4.05 2.84
N SER A 53 -7.19 4.02 4.00
CA SER A 53 -6.66 3.44 5.22
C SER A 53 -6.87 1.93 5.24
N ASN A 54 -6.28 1.30 6.25
CA ASN A 54 -6.48 -0.11 6.53
C ASN A 54 -7.98 -0.45 6.63
N PRO A 55 -8.48 -1.44 5.88
CA PRO A 55 -9.90 -1.74 5.76
C PRO A 55 -10.44 -2.63 6.90
N PHE A 56 -10.05 -2.34 8.14
CA PHE A 56 -10.49 -3.11 9.30
C PHE A 56 -11.39 -2.32 10.22
N LYS A 57 -12.40 -3.00 10.76
CA LYS A 57 -13.27 -2.53 11.82
C LYS A 57 -13.12 -3.41 13.05
N ASN A 58 -13.16 -2.82 14.22
CA ASN A 58 -13.15 -3.59 15.45
C ASN A 58 -14.56 -4.12 15.72
N ILE A 59 -14.70 -5.43 15.75
CA ILE A 59 -15.95 -6.12 16.10
C ILE A 59 -15.68 -6.97 17.34
N TYR A 60 -16.28 -6.59 18.47
CA TYR A 60 -16.10 -7.27 19.77
C TYR A 60 -14.64 -7.42 20.22
N GLY A 61 -13.79 -6.41 19.94
CA GLY A 61 -12.38 -6.43 20.32
C GLY A 61 -11.43 -7.02 19.26
N GLU A 62 -11.97 -7.64 18.21
CA GLU A 62 -11.21 -8.25 17.13
C GLU A 62 -11.29 -7.44 15.83
N PRO A 63 -10.18 -7.24 15.14
CA PRO A 63 -10.19 -6.59 13.83
C PRO A 63 -10.76 -7.53 12.77
N GLU A 64 -11.78 -7.06 12.05
CA GLU A 64 -12.39 -7.78 10.93
C GLU A 64 -12.30 -6.95 9.65
N PHE A 65 -12.04 -7.61 8.51
CA PHE A 65 -12.04 -6.95 7.20
C PHE A 65 -13.44 -6.45 6.86
N SER A 66 -13.59 -5.15 6.60
CA SER A 66 -14.89 -4.51 6.41
C SER A 66 -15.13 -4.06 4.96
N TYR A 67 -15.56 -4.98 4.11
CA TYR A 67 -16.01 -4.66 2.75
C TYR A 67 -17.14 -3.62 2.70
N PRO A 68 -18.17 -3.66 3.56
CA PRO A 68 -19.23 -2.67 3.54
C PRO A 68 -18.74 -1.23 3.76
N GLU A 69 -17.80 -1.03 4.69
CA GLU A 69 -17.23 0.29 4.97
C GLU A 69 -16.43 0.83 3.78
N ILE A 70 -15.64 -0.04 3.13
CA ILE A 70 -14.92 0.34 1.90
C ILE A 70 -15.90 0.76 0.81
N LYS A 71 -16.92 -0.07 0.55
CA LYS A 71 -17.94 0.21 -0.49
C LYS A 71 -18.67 1.52 -0.21
N LEU A 72 -19.04 1.77 1.03
CA LEU A 72 -19.70 3.01 1.44
C LEU A 72 -18.79 4.22 1.18
N ALA A 73 -17.54 4.17 1.63
CA ALA A 73 -16.60 5.28 1.48
C ALA A 73 -16.24 5.56 0.01
N ILE A 74 -16.08 4.52 -0.80
CA ILE A 74 -15.89 4.65 -2.27
C ILE A 74 -17.08 5.38 -2.88
N ASN A 75 -18.31 4.95 -2.59
CA ASN A 75 -19.50 5.55 -3.15
C ASN A 75 -19.76 6.98 -2.64
N GLN A 76 -19.39 7.30 -1.40
CA GLN A 76 -19.41 8.67 -0.90
C GLN A 76 -18.42 9.56 -1.66
N ASN A 77 -17.20 9.06 -1.91
CA ASN A 77 -16.19 9.79 -2.65
C ASN A 77 -16.58 9.99 -4.13
N LEU A 78 -17.15 8.98 -4.80
CA LEU A 78 -17.67 9.12 -6.16
C LEU A 78 -18.79 10.17 -6.24
N ARG A 79 -19.73 10.14 -5.28
CA ARG A 79 -20.82 11.12 -5.19
C ARG A 79 -20.28 12.54 -5.02
N SER A 80 -19.28 12.76 -4.18
CA SER A 80 -18.68 14.09 -3.96
C SER A 80 -18.02 14.66 -5.22
N GLN A 81 -17.70 13.81 -6.19
CA GLN A 81 -17.14 14.18 -7.49
C GLN A 81 -18.18 14.15 -8.63
N ASN A 82 -19.48 14.06 -8.32
CA ASN A 82 -20.58 13.95 -9.28
C ASN A 82 -20.48 12.71 -10.20
N ILE A 83 -19.85 11.64 -9.71
CA ILE A 83 -19.75 10.35 -10.40
C ILE A 83 -20.84 9.41 -9.86
N SER A 84 -21.44 8.61 -10.72
CA SER A 84 -22.46 7.62 -10.35
C SER A 84 -21.90 6.60 -9.38
N GLN A 85 -22.71 6.21 -8.39
CA GLN A 85 -22.37 5.18 -7.44
C GLN A 85 -22.29 3.80 -8.10
N LEU A 86 -21.46 2.94 -7.53
CA LEU A 86 -21.29 1.57 -7.96
C LEU A 86 -22.14 0.64 -7.09
N GLU A 87 -23.17 0.03 -7.67
CA GLU A 87 -23.99 -0.97 -6.99
C GLU A 87 -23.20 -2.26 -6.76
N ASP A 88 -22.43 -2.69 -7.76
CA ASP A 88 -21.60 -3.89 -7.74
C ASP A 88 -20.27 -3.61 -8.47
N PHE A 89 -19.19 -4.18 -7.94
CA PHE A 89 -17.86 -4.09 -8.53
C PHE A 89 -16.96 -5.22 -8.03
N TYR A 90 -15.89 -5.50 -8.76
CA TYR A 90 -14.84 -6.41 -8.34
C TYR A 90 -13.73 -5.62 -7.63
N LEU A 91 -13.51 -5.89 -6.33
CA LEU A 91 -12.54 -5.18 -5.50
C LEU A 91 -11.17 -5.86 -5.57
N ILE A 92 -10.15 -5.14 -6.00
CA ILE A 92 -8.76 -5.58 -5.91
C ILE A 92 -8.08 -4.75 -4.82
N VAL A 93 -7.82 -5.38 -3.69
CA VAL A 93 -7.09 -4.76 -2.57
C VAL A 93 -5.60 -4.94 -2.79
N ILE A 94 -4.87 -3.82 -2.86
CA ILE A 94 -3.40 -3.79 -2.84
C ILE A 94 -2.96 -3.46 -1.42
N SER A 95 -2.60 -4.49 -0.69
CA SER A 95 -2.18 -4.39 0.71
C SER A 95 -0.66 -4.15 0.79
N LEU A 96 -0.28 -3.03 1.42
CA LEU A 96 1.12 -2.68 1.69
C LEU A 96 1.51 -3.02 3.14
N LEU A 97 0.82 -3.96 3.76
CA LEU A 97 1.10 -4.41 5.13
C LEU A 97 2.33 -5.30 5.17
N ASP A 98 3.15 -5.12 6.19
CA ASP A 98 4.37 -5.88 6.44
C ASP A 98 4.14 -7.06 7.37
N VAL A 99 5.18 -7.84 7.58
CA VAL A 99 5.20 -9.02 8.47
C VAL A 99 4.78 -8.70 9.91
N ASP A 100 4.94 -7.48 10.38
CA ASP A 100 4.48 -7.03 11.69
C ASP A 100 2.94 -6.85 11.79
N HIS A 101 2.23 -7.00 10.66
CA HIS A 101 0.77 -7.04 10.55
C HIS A 101 0.29 -8.40 10.01
N TYR A 102 1.01 -9.48 10.27
CA TYR A 102 0.74 -10.80 9.71
C TYR A 102 -0.72 -11.24 9.88
N PHE A 103 -1.30 -11.06 11.06
CA PHE A 103 -2.70 -11.45 11.31
C PHE A 103 -3.71 -10.64 10.47
N ALA A 104 -3.44 -9.34 10.25
CA ALA A 104 -4.28 -8.54 9.37
C ALA A 104 -4.21 -9.04 7.93
N ILE A 105 -2.99 -9.34 7.43
CA ILE A 105 -2.79 -9.92 6.09
C ILE A 105 -3.54 -11.25 5.94
N GLN A 106 -3.52 -12.12 6.97
CA GLN A 106 -4.27 -13.38 6.92
C GLN A 106 -5.79 -13.14 6.88
N LYS A 107 -6.32 -12.21 7.69
CA LYS A 107 -7.76 -11.87 7.67
C LYS A 107 -8.21 -11.30 6.30
N GLU A 108 -7.38 -10.49 5.64
CA GLU A 108 -7.64 -10.05 4.26
C GLU A 108 -7.74 -11.25 3.30
N ARG A 109 -6.78 -12.15 3.35
CA ARG A 109 -6.74 -13.35 2.51
C ARG A 109 -7.93 -14.27 2.77
N ASP A 110 -8.27 -14.50 4.03
CA ASP A 110 -9.38 -15.37 4.43
C ASP A 110 -10.72 -14.80 3.98
N PHE A 111 -10.89 -13.46 4.05
CA PHE A 111 -12.07 -12.79 3.52
C PHE A 111 -12.25 -13.08 2.02
N PHE A 112 -11.25 -12.83 1.20
CA PHE A 112 -11.36 -13.03 -0.25
C PHE A 112 -11.36 -14.51 -0.65
N LYS A 113 -10.76 -15.40 0.15
CA LYS A 113 -10.90 -16.84 -0.03
C LYS A 113 -12.35 -17.29 0.19
N LYS A 114 -13.04 -16.68 1.17
CA LYS A 114 -14.44 -16.97 1.46
C LYS A 114 -15.40 -16.35 0.42
N TYR A 115 -15.03 -15.19 -0.12
CA TYR A 115 -15.86 -14.40 -1.03
C TYR A 115 -15.12 -14.05 -2.35
N PRO A 116 -14.72 -15.03 -3.17
CA PRO A 116 -13.88 -14.79 -4.36
C PRO A 116 -14.58 -13.99 -5.46
N ASN A 117 -15.91 -13.98 -5.46
CA ASN A 117 -16.72 -13.20 -6.43
C ASN A 117 -16.75 -11.70 -6.09
N ILE A 118 -16.41 -11.30 -4.87
CA ILE A 118 -16.36 -9.90 -4.45
C ILE A 118 -15.03 -9.27 -4.87
N GLY A 119 -13.93 -10.04 -4.88
CA GLY A 119 -12.62 -9.50 -5.22
C GLY A 119 -11.46 -10.40 -4.84
N LYS A 120 -10.29 -9.78 -4.72
CA LYS A 120 -9.03 -10.43 -4.28
C LYS A 120 -8.16 -9.45 -3.52
N VAL A 121 -7.17 -9.99 -2.78
CA VAL A 121 -6.09 -9.20 -2.17
C VAL A 121 -4.74 -9.60 -2.77
N GLU A 122 -3.92 -8.61 -3.05
CA GLU A 122 -2.53 -8.73 -3.47
C GLU A 122 -1.66 -8.00 -2.43
N ASN A 123 -0.72 -8.70 -1.80
CA ASN A 123 0.13 -8.12 -0.77
C ASN A 123 1.53 -7.82 -1.32
N PHE A 124 1.96 -6.56 -1.17
CA PHE A 124 3.26 -6.03 -1.59
C PHE A 124 4.05 -5.54 -0.38
N SER A 125 4.43 -6.47 0.48
CA SER A 125 5.18 -6.19 1.72
C SER A 125 6.60 -5.67 1.48
N GLU A 126 7.17 -5.92 0.29
CA GLU A 126 8.48 -5.40 -0.10
C GLU A 126 8.52 -3.87 -0.29
N ILE A 127 7.37 -3.21 -0.40
CA ILE A 127 7.26 -1.75 -0.37
C ILE A 127 7.36 -1.27 1.08
N SER A 128 8.49 -1.53 1.71
CA SER A 128 8.73 -1.27 3.14
C SER A 128 9.06 0.19 3.43
N PRO A 129 8.61 0.73 4.59
CA PRO A 129 9.00 2.07 5.06
C PRO A 129 10.50 2.23 5.28
N ALA A 130 11.21 1.16 5.65
CA ALA A 130 12.66 1.22 5.86
C ALA A 130 13.44 1.60 4.60
N LEU A 131 12.93 1.20 3.42
CA LEU A 131 13.49 1.60 2.12
C LEU A 131 13.10 3.04 1.74
N LEU A 132 11.98 3.55 2.29
CA LEU A 132 11.54 4.93 2.14
C LEU A 132 12.36 5.89 3.01
N ALA A 133 12.92 5.39 4.11
CA ALA A 133 13.62 6.17 5.12
C ALA A 133 15.12 6.34 4.85
N THR A 134 15.65 5.82 3.72
CA THR A 134 17.07 5.97 3.40
C THR A 134 17.38 7.43 3.13
N PRO A 135 18.15 8.14 3.98
CA PRO A 135 18.43 9.54 3.77
C PRO A 135 19.18 9.76 2.46
N PHE A 136 18.80 10.81 1.74
CA PHE A 136 19.38 11.25 0.48
C PHE A 136 20.91 11.51 0.54
N TYR A 137 21.49 11.54 1.73
CA TYR A 137 22.87 11.94 1.96
C TYR A 137 23.93 10.90 1.56
N GLU A 138 23.54 9.64 1.34
CA GLU A 138 24.49 8.60 0.92
C GLU A 138 24.27 8.16 -0.53
N TYR A 139 24.26 9.11 -1.43
CA TYR A 139 24.08 8.92 -2.88
C TYR A 139 25.06 7.90 -3.53
N LYS A 140 26.13 7.50 -2.84
CA LYS A 140 27.15 6.56 -3.37
C LYS A 140 26.97 5.10 -2.96
N ILE A 141 26.33 4.80 -1.83
CA ILE A 141 26.16 3.42 -1.34
C ILE A 141 24.75 2.90 -1.61
N ALA A 142 23.77 3.80 -1.74
CA ALA A 142 22.37 3.49 -1.97
C ALA A 142 22.04 3.00 -3.38
N ASN A 143 22.98 2.99 -4.32
CA ASN A 143 22.66 2.90 -5.75
C ASN A 143 21.91 1.62 -6.15
N ASP A 144 22.27 0.44 -5.62
CA ASP A 144 21.65 -0.80 -6.10
C ASP A 144 20.35 -1.13 -5.34
N ILE A 145 20.31 -0.93 -4.01
CA ILE A 145 19.13 -1.19 -3.21
C ILE A 145 18.02 -0.20 -3.55
N THR A 146 18.33 1.09 -3.61
CA THR A 146 17.37 2.15 -3.93
C THR A 146 16.87 2.01 -5.38
N LYS A 147 17.75 1.67 -6.31
CA LYS A 147 17.39 1.42 -7.71
C LYS A 147 16.47 0.22 -7.85
N ASN A 148 16.76 -0.88 -7.17
CA ASN A 148 15.88 -2.05 -7.17
C ASN A 148 14.50 -1.72 -6.58
N TYR A 149 14.45 -0.97 -5.47
CA TYR A 149 13.20 -0.48 -4.88
C TYR A 149 12.39 0.37 -5.87
N HIS A 150 13.01 1.33 -6.55
CA HIS A 150 12.32 2.15 -7.55
C HIS A 150 11.78 1.32 -8.72
N TRP A 151 12.48 0.27 -9.14
CA TRP A 151 11.96 -0.65 -10.15
C TRP A 151 10.80 -1.49 -9.64
N GLN A 152 10.82 -1.96 -8.40
CA GLN A 152 9.69 -2.67 -7.78
C GLN A 152 8.47 -1.74 -7.67
N LEU A 153 8.69 -0.51 -7.24
CA LEU A 153 7.64 0.51 -7.20
C LEU A 153 7.07 0.76 -8.60
N THR A 154 7.93 0.93 -9.63
CA THR A 154 7.49 1.11 -11.02
C THR A 154 6.68 -0.09 -11.51
N LYS A 155 7.07 -1.32 -11.19
CA LYS A 155 6.30 -2.53 -11.54
C LYS A 155 4.92 -2.52 -10.89
N LEU A 156 4.81 -2.19 -9.61
CA LEU A 156 3.53 -2.09 -8.92
C LEU A 156 2.65 -1.01 -9.56
N LEU A 157 3.18 0.19 -9.81
CA LEU A 157 2.42 1.27 -10.44
C LEU A 157 1.95 0.91 -11.85
N THR A 158 2.80 0.22 -12.61
CA THR A 158 2.45 -0.29 -13.95
C THR A 158 1.36 -1.36 -13.87
N HIS A 159 1.45 -2.27 -12.90
CA HIS A 159 0.41 -3.26 -12.64
C HIS A 159 -0.93 -2.61 -12.31
N ILE A 160 -0.96 -1.61 -11.44
CA ILE A 160 -2.16 -0.82 -11.12
C ILE A 160 -2.74 -0.20 -12.38
N ASN A 161 -1.93 0.50 -13.19
CA ASN A 161 -2.38 1.16 -14.40
C ASN A 161 -2.89 0.18 -15.48
N GLN A 162 -2.25 -0.98 -15.64
CA GLN A 162 -2.71 -2.03 -16.54
C GLN A 162 -4.03 -2.64 -16.06
N THR A 163 -4.15 -2.92 -14.77
CA THR A 163 -5.38 -3.42 -14.16
C THR A 163 -6.53 -2.43 -14.32
N LEU A 164 -6.26 -1.15 -14.14
CA LEU A 164 -7.26 -0.08 -14.34
C LEU A 164 -7.80 -0.06 -15.77
N LYS A 165 -6.96 -0.40 -16.76
CA LYS A 165 -7.32 -0.45 -18.20
C LYS A 165 -7.86 -1.80 -18.66
N THR A 166 -8.01 -2.76 -17.77
CA THR A 166 -8.54 -4.09 -18.11
C THR A 166 -10.03 -4.00 -18.46
N LYS A 167 -10.42 -4.59 -19.58
CA LYS A 167 -11.85 -4.75 -19.92
C LYS A 167 -12.46 -5.85 -19.05
N SER A 168 -13.60 -5.59 -18.45
CA SER A 168 -14.30 -6.53 -17.59
C SER A 168 -15.81 -6.29 -17.67
N ASP A 169 -16.62 -7.28 -17.32
CA ASP A 169 -18.08 -7.14 -17.28
C ASP A 169 -18.54 -6.25 -16.13
N LYS A 170 -17.93 -6.41 -14.96
CA LYS A 170 -18.13 -5.57 -13.78
C LYS A 170 -17.10 -4.47 -13.71
N PRO A 171 -17.41 -3.29 -13.12
CA PRO A 171 -16.40 -2.31 -12.75
C PRO A 171 -15.32 -2.94 -11.86
N ILE A 172 -14.07 -2.63 -12.12
CA ILE A 172 -12.95 -2.98 -11.24
C ILE A 172 -12.64 -1.79 -10.35
N VAL A 173 -12.58 -2.02 -9.05
CA VAL A 173 -12.11 -1.04 -8.08
C VAL A 173 -10.80 -1.52 -7.48
N ILE A 174 -9.72 -0.80 -7.73
CA ILE A 174 -8.42 -1.01 -7.10
C ILE A 174 -8.37 -0.16 -5.84
N TYR A 175 -8.05 -0.75 -4.70
CA TYR A 175 -7.96 -0.08 -3.41
C TYR A 175 -6.59 -0.32 -2.78
N VAL A 176 -5.71 0.68 -2.81
CA VAL A 176 -4.40 0.59 -2.18
C VAL A 176 -4.43 1.12 -0.75
N HIS A 177 -3.86 0.37 0.18
CA HIS A 177 -3.76 0.79 1.57
C HIS A 177 -2.48 0.31 2.26
N CYS A 178 -2.15 0.98 3.35
CA CYS A 178 -1.25 0.52 4.39
C CYS A 178 -1.97 0.59 5.74
N ASN A 179 -1.29 0.49 6.88
CA ASN A 179 -1.97 0.49 8.18
C ASN A 179 -2.76 1.78 8.46
N ALA A 180 -2.24 2.97 8.12
CA ALA A 180 -2.91 4.24 8.38
C ALA A 180 -3.45 4.94 7.11
N GLY A 181 -3.15 4.41 5.92
CA GLY A 181 -3.44 5.10 4.65
C GLY A 181 -2.68 6.41 4.47
N ARG A 182 -1.53 6.56 5.13
CA ARG A 182 -0.75 7.80 5.11
C ARG A 182 0.52 7.63 4.29
N ASP A 183 1.49 6.97 4.88
CA ASP A 183 2.88 7.00 4.44
C ASP A 183 3.07 6.18 3.15
N ARG A 184 3.10 4.86 3.20
CA ARG A 184 3.26 4.00 2.02
C ARG A 184 2.19 4.23 0.96
N THR A 185 0.93 4.34 1.39
CA THR A 185 -0.19 4.66 0.51
C THR A 185 -0.01 6.03 -0.15
N GLY A 186 0.50 7.01 0.59
CA GLY A 186 0.81 8.34 0.06
C GLY A 186 1.90 8.32 -1.02
N VAL A 187 2.98 7.55 -0.79
CA VAL A 187 4.03 7.37 -1.81
C VAL A 187 3.47 6.74 -3.08
N ILE A 188 2.67 5.66 -2.97
CA ILE A 188 2.04 5.02 -4.14
C ILE A 188 1.17 6.02 -4.90
N SER A 189 0.31 6.78 -4.20
CA SER A 189 -0.59 7.76 -4.83
C SER A 189 0.17 8.87 -5.56
N ALA A 190 1.16 9.47 -4.90
CA ALA A 190 1.96 10.56 -5.45
C ALA A 190 2.80 10.08 -6.64
N THR A 191 3.48 8.94 -6.51
CA THR A 191 4.34 8.40 -7.57
C THR A 191 3.54 7.88 -8.77
N TYR A 192 2.32 7.39 -8.55
CA TYR A 192 1.39 7.06 -9.64
C TYR A 192 1.03 8.30 -10.46
N ARG A 193 0.71 9.42 -9.77
CA ARG A 193 0.40 10.70 -10.44
C ARG A 193 1.59 11.23 -11.24
N LEU A 194 2.80 11.12 -10.72
CA LEU A 194 4.02 11.47 -11.46
C LEU A 194 4.15 10.66 -12.76
N LEU A 195 3.95 9.33 -12.68
CA LEU A 195 4.23 8.44 -13.78
C LEU A 195 3.11 8.42 -14.85
N PHE A 196 1.84 8.51 -14.44
CA PHE A 196 0.70 8.26 -15.33
C PHE A 196 -0.27 9.43 -15.49
N LYS A 197 -0.21 10.44 -14.61
CA LYS A 197 -1.13 11.59 -14.66
C LYS A 197 -0.45 12.90 -15.07
N ASN A 198 0.83 12.85 -15.42
CA ASN A 198 1.61 14.04 -15.80
C ASN A 198 1.65 15.14 -14.72
N TYR A 199 1.54 14.77 -13.45
CA TYR A 199 1.69 15.72 -12.36
C TYR A 199 3.15 16.13 -12.21
N SER A 200 3.39 17.41 -11.92
CA SER A 200 4.70 17.85 -11.42
C SER A 200 4.97 17.28 -10.02
N LEU A 201 6.23 17.28 -9.60
CA LEU A 201 6.61 16.89 -8.25
C LEU A 201 5.83 17.69 -7.18
N GLN A 202 5.71 19.02 -7.40
CA GLN A 202 4.96 19.90 -6.51
C GLN A 202 3.50 19.48 -6.38
N GLN A 203 2.80 19.29 -7.49
CA GLN A 203 1.40 18.85 -7.49
C GLN A 203 1.22 17.49 -6.81
N ALA A 204 2.14 16.55 -7.04
CA ALA A 204 2.05 15.22 -6.43
C ALA A 204 2.23 15.27 -4.90
N VAL A 205 3.13 16.13 -4.41
CA VAL A 205 3.36 16.35 -2.97
C VAL A 205 2.18 17.08 -2.33
N GLU A 206 1.69 18.16 -2.92
CA GLU A 206 0.55 18.96 -2.42
C GLU A 206 -0.71 18.09 -2.30
N ASN A 207 -1.07 17.34 -3.35
CA ASN A 207 -2.20 16.42 -3.30
C ASN A 207 -2.05 15.37 -2.18
N ASN A 208 -0.82 14.85 -1.97
CA ASN A 208 -0.60 13.91 -0.89
C ASN A 208 -0.79 14.55 0.49
N ILE A 209 -0.37 15.80 0.68
CA ILE A 209 -0.57 16.57 1.92
C ILE A 209 -2.08 16.74 2.19
N GLU A 210 -2.85 17.14 1.20
CA GLU A 210 -4.31 17.29 1.32
C GLU A 210 -5.00 15.99 1.71
N GLU A 211 -4.69 14.89 1.03
CA GLU A 211 -5.28 13.57 1.28
C GLU A 211 -4.88 12.98 2.64
N VAL A 212 -3.70 13.32 3.14
CA VAL A 212 -3.20 12.88 4.45
C VAL A 212 -3.69 13.79 5.58
N GLY A 213 -4.04 15.04 5.28
CA GLY A 213 -4.51 16.05 6.25
C GLY A 213 -3.41 16.49 7.23
N ARG A 214 -2.15 16.42 6.82
CA ARG A 214 -0.97 16.93 7.54
C ARG A 214 0.18 17.14 6.57
N ASN A 215 1.12 18.01 6.92
CA ASN A 215 2.38 18.10 6.19
C ASN A 215 3.03 16.72 6.15
N SER A 216 3.56 16.34 4.99
CA SER A 216 4.27 15.07 4.83
C SER A 216 5.47 15.05 5.80
N GLU A 217 5.70 13.89 6.43
CA GLU A 217 6.98 13.69 7.12
C GLU A 217 8.09 13.81 6.08
N SER A 218 9.19 14.43 6.45
CA SER A 218 10.34 14.68 5.56
C SER A 218 10.81 13.43 4.79
N LEU A 219 10.61 12.24 5.38
CA LEU A 219 10.93 10.96 4.77
C LEU A 219 10.06 10.59 3.58
N LEU A 220 8.77 10.90 3.63
CA LEU A 220 7.84 10.62 2.53
C LEU A 220 8.09 11.51 1.33
N GLU A 221 8.27 12.79 1.60
CA GLU A 221 8.63 13.76 0.57
C GLU A 221 9.95 13.37 -0.10
N SER A 222 10.96 12.99 0.69
CA SER A 222 12.23 12.48 0.18
C SER A 222 12.07 11.27 -0.74
N SER A 223 11.14 10.36 -0.44
CA SER A 223 10.86 9.18 -1.27
C SER A 223 10.22 9.55 -2.60
N ILE A 224 9.26 10.46 -2.59
CA ILE A 224 8.60 10.96 -3.80
C ILE A 224 9.60 11.70 -4.69
N ILE A 225 10.44 12.57 -4.08
CA ILE A 225 11.52 13.29 -4.76
C ILE A 225 12.49 12.31 -5.40
N SER A 226 12.97 11.31 -4.63
CA SER A 226 13.90 10.28 -5.11
C SER A 226 13.34 9.53 -6.32
N TYR A 227 12.09 9.14 -6.24
CA TYR A 227 11.42 8.44 -7.33
C TYR A 227 11.26 9.33 -8.57
N CYS A 228 10.94 10.60 -8.40
CA CYS A 228 10.85 11.55 -9.50
C CYS A 228 12.18 11.64 -10.26
N PHE A 229 13.30 11.81 -9.54
CA PHE A 229 14.63 11.83 -10.17
C PHE A 229 15.00 10.49 -10.83
N PHE A 230 14.60 9.36 -10.24
CA PHE A 230 14.75 8.06 -10.87
C PHE A 230 14.00 8.01 -12.21
N LEU A 231 12.73 8.39 -12.26
CA LEU A 231 11.93 8.43 -13.49
C LEU A 231 12.55 9.33 -14.56
N LYS A 232 13.04 10.51 -14.16
CA LYS A 232 13.75 11.43 -15.05
C LYS A 232 15.00 10.79 -15.63
N ASN A 233 15.84 10.17 -14.78
CA ASN A 233 17.08 9.50 -15.22
C ASN A 233 16.82 8.32 -16.15
N GLN A 234 15.68 7.63 -15.98
CA GLN A 234 15.23 6.56 -16.87
C GLN A 234 14.51 7.07 -18.14
N LYS A 235 14.39 8.40 -18.31
CA LYS A 235 13.65 9.06 -19.40
C LYS A 235 12.17 8.65 -19.48
N LEU A 236 11.57 8.28 -18.36
CA LEU A 236 10.14 7.90 -18.25
C LEU A 236 9.24 9.12 -18.07
N ILE A 237 9.78 10.24 -17.64
CA ILE A 237 9.11 11.54 -17.55
C ILE A 237 10.01 12.66 -18.08
N GLY A 238 9.41 13.81 -18.41
CA GLY A 238 10.12 14.98 -18.93
C GLY A 238 11.04 15.64 -17.88
N GLU A 239 12.03 16.37 -18.32
CA GLU A 239 13.04 17.00 -17.45
C GLU A 239 12.47 18.03 -16.47
N ASN A 240 11.37 18.67 -16.83
CA ASN A 240 10.78 19.76 -16.04
C ASN A 240 9.89 19.26 -14.87
N PHE A 241 9.55 17.98 -14.81
CA PHE A 241 8.62 17.42 -13.81
C PHE A 241 9.20 17.40 -12.40
N CYS A 242 10.51 17.24 -12.25
CA CYS A 242 11.19 17.13 -10.96
C CYS A 242 11.89 18.44 -10.54
N LYS A 243 11.45 19.58 -11.01
CA LYS A 243 11.97 20.86 -10.51
C LYS A 243 11.64 20.96 -9.03
N LYS A 244 12.66 21.22 -8.21
CA LYS A 244 12.53 21.45 -6.77
C LYS A 244 11.73 22.74 -6.56
N ILE A 245 10.79 22.69 -5.65
CA ILE A 245 10.05 23.84 -5.12
C ILE A 245 11.01 24.73 -4.36
#